data_a365bab9fee7b231ed0051b18bd3019d
#
_entry.id   a365bab9fee7b231ed0051b18bd3019d
#
_cell.length_a   1.000
_cell.length_b   1.000
_cell.length_c   1.000
_cell.angle_alpha   90.00
_cell.angle_beta   90.00
_cell.angle_gamma   90.00
#
_symmetry.space_group_name_H-M   'P 1'
#
loop_
_entity.id
_entity.type
_entity.pdbx_description
1 polymer ?
#
loop_
_entity_poly.entity_id
_entity_poly.type
_entity_poly.pdbx_seq_one_letter_code
_entity_poly.pdbx_strand_id
1 'polypeptide(L)' 'MLQEFRVPSMSCQHCVNAITQEVRGVDGVQQVKIDLGTKRVSVQTDERVPTEAVIEAIKEAGYDDVAALS' A
#
# COMPACT_ATOMS: atom_id res chain seq x y z
N MET A 1 13.47 -0.65 3.95
CA MET A 1 12.58 -0.83 5.12
C MET A 1 11.26 -1.44 4.67
N LEU A 2 10.68 -2.28 5.51
CA LEU A 2 9.38 -2.87 5.24
C LEU A 2 8.31 -2.12 5.98
N GLN A 3 7.29 -1.65 5.25
CA GLN A 3 6.13 -1.00 5.83
C GLN A 3 4.90 -1.84 5.53
N GLU A 4 4.06 -2.03 6.52
CA GLU A 4 2.85 -2.85 6.37
C GLU A 4 1.61 -2.04 6.69
N PHE A 5 0.57 -2.28 5.90
CA PHE A 5 -0.70 -1.57 6.01
C PHE A 5 -1.83 -2.57 5.90
N ARG A 6 -2.99 -2.19 6.42
CA ARG A 6 -4.19 -2.97 6.27
C ARG A 6 -5.25 -2.11 5.57
N VAL A 7 -5.90 -2.70 4.55
CA VAL A 7 -6.94 -2.02 3.78
C VAL A 7 -8.17 -2.92 3.77
N PRO A 8 -9.05 -2.83 4.78
CA PRO A 8 -10.17 -3.75 4.91
C PRO A 8 -11.15 -3.75 3.74
N SER A 9 -11.29 -2.62 3.03
CA SER A 9 -12.19 -2.53 1.89
C SER A 9 -11.65 -3.17 0.62
N MET A 10 -10.39 -3.58 0.61
CA MET A 10 -9.79 -4.27 -0.53
C MET A 10 -10.41 -5.66 -0.67
N SER A 11 -11.10 -5.93 -1.79
CA SER A 11 -11.89 -7.15 -1.89
C SER A 11 -11.71 -7.93 -3.19
N CYS A 12 -10.97 -7.41 -4.17
CA CYS A 12 -10.81 -8.09 -5.45
C CYS A 12 -9.46 -7.76 -6.10
N GLN A 13 -9.15 -8.47 -7.19
CA GLN A 13 -7.88 -8.30 -7.89
C GLN A 13 -7.75 -6.88 -8.49
N HIS A 14 -8.85 -6.28 -8.88
CA HIS A 14 -8.81 -4.89 -9.39
C HIS A 14 -8.34 -3.92 -8.32
N CYS A 15 -8.75 -4.14 -7.08
CA CYS A 15 -8.29 -3.34 -5.94
C CYS A 15 -6.79 -3.51 -5.75
N VAL A 16 -6.31 -4.74 -5.81
CA VAL A 16 -4.87 -5.04 -5.70
C VAL A 16 -4.09 -4.30 -6.78
N ASN A 17 -4.57 -4.35 -8.02
CA ASN A 17 -3.87 -3.70 -9.13
C ASN A 17 -3.85 -2.19 -8.97
N ALA A 18 -4.96 -1.59 -8.55
CA ALA A 18 -5.04 -0.14 -8.37
C ALA A 18 -4.08 0.34 -7.28
N ILE A 19 -4.08 -0.35 -6.13
CA ILE A 19 -3.19 -0.01 -5.03
C ILE A 19 -1.73 -0.20 -5.44
N THR A 20 -1.42 -1.31 -6.09
CA THR A 20 -0.06 -1.60 -6.55
C THR A 20 0.46 -0.49 -7.46
N GLN A 21 -0.36 -0.08 -8.44
CA GLN A 21 0.03 0.97 -9.37
C GLN A 21 0.34 2.29 -8.67
N GLU A 22 -0.54 2.70 -7.76
CA GLU A 22 -0.34 3.96 -7.06
C GLU A 22 0.86 3.92 -6.12
N VAL A 23 1.01 2.83 -5.38
CA VAL A 23 2.12 2.71 -4.43
C VAL A 23 3.46 2.62 -5.15
N ARG A 24 3.52 1.91 -6.28
CA ARG A 24 4.75 1.81 -7.06
C ARG A 24 5.18 3.14 -7.67
N GLY A 25 4.25 4.08 -7.80
CA GLY A 25 4.57 5.42 -8.25
C GLY A 25 5.26 6.29 -7.21
N VAL A 26 5.33 5.85 -5.97
CA VAL A 26 5.99 6.62 -4.91
C VAL A 26 7.49 6.43 -5.02
N ASP A 27 8.23 7.54 -5.04
CA ASP A 27 9.69 7.52 -5.11
C ASP A 27 10.26 6.78 -3.90
N GLY A 28 11.14 5.82 -4.16
CA GLY A 28 11.77 5.05 -3.09
C GLY A 28 11.10 3.71 -2.80
N VAL A 29 9.94 3.44 -3.38
CA VAL A 29 9.28 2.14 -3.25
C VAL A 29 9.99 1.14 -4.15
N GLN A 30 10.44 0.03 -3.57
CA GLN A 30 11.20 -0.99 -4.27
C GLN A 30 10.33 -2.18 -4.66
N GLN A 31 9.37 -2.54 -3.80
CA GLN A 31 8.53 -3.69 -4.04
C GLN A 31 7.21 -3.54 -3.29
N VAL A 32 6.13 -4.01 -3.89
CA VAL A 32 4.79 -4.02 -3.28
C VAL A 32 4.26 -5.45 -3.31
N LYS A 33 3.79 -5.93 -2.16
CA LYS A 33 3.16 -7.23 -2.02
C LYS A 33 1.81 -7.05 -1.37
N ILE A 34 0.77 -7.64 -1.92
CA ILE A 34 -0.58 -7.51 -1.40
C ILE A 34 -1.19 -8.89 -1.18
N ASP A 35 -1.79 -9.09 -0.01
CA ASP A 35 -2.48 -10.30 0.35
C ASP A 35 -3.97 -10.01 0.54
N LEU A 36 -4.79 -10.49 -0.39
CA LEU A 36 -6.24 -10.29 -0.31
C LEU A 36 -6.88 -11.03 0.85
N GLY A 37 -6.34 -12.18 1.21
CA GLY A 37 -6.88 -12.98 2.30
C GLY A 37 -6.83 -12.26 3.65
N THR A 38 -5.73 -11.55 3.91
CA THR A 38 -5.53 -10.81 5.16
C THR A 38 -5.77 -9.31 5.01
N LYS A 39 -6.02 -8.84 3.79
CA LYS A 39 -6.19 -7.42 3.47
C LYS A 39 -4.93 -6.60 3.77
N ARG A 40 -3.77 -7.20 3.65
CA ARG A 40 -2.49 -6.55 3.96
C ARG A 40 -1.77 -6.09 2.71
N VAL A 41 -1.14 -4.92 2.84
CA VAL A 41 -0.26 -4.36 1.83
C VAL A 41 1.12 -4.24 2.47
N SER A 42 2.11 -4.95 1.90
CA SER A 42 3.49 -4.90 2.36
C SER A 42 4.31 -4.15 1.32
N VAL A 43 5.00 -3.09 1.76
CA VAL A 43 5.75 -2.21 0.87
C VAL A 43 7.20 -2.19 1.31
N GLN A 44 8.07 -2.60 0.41
CA GLN A 44 9.51 -2.51 0.62
C GLN A 44 9.98 -1.15 0.09
N THR A 45 10.56 -0.34 0.97
CA THR A 45 10.95 1.03 0.64
C THR A 45 12.38 1.30 1.07
N ASP A 46 12.96 2.39 0.56
CA ASP A 46 14.19 2.91 1.13
C ASP A 46 13.85 3.75 2.39
N GLU A 47 14.88 4.26 3.05
CA GLU A 47 14.72 4.96 4.34
C GLU A 47 14.04 6.32 4.22
N ARG A 48 13.91 6.85 3.00
CA ARG A 48 13.39 8.20 2.78
C ARG A 48 11.90 8.26 2.55
N VAL A 49 11.23 7.12 2.44
CA VAL A 49 9.81 7.06 2.17
C VAL A 49 9.04 7.13 3.49
N PRO A 50 8.33 8.23 3.77
CA PRO A 50 7.52 8.29 4.99
C PRO A 50 6.25 7.45 4.84
N THR A 51 5.73 6.98 5.96
CA THR A 51 4.51 6.20 5.99
C THR A 51 3.35 6.94 5.34
N GLU A 52 3.26 8.25 5.55
CA GLU A 52 2.19 9.07 4.97
C GLU A 52 2.19 9.05 3.44
N ALA A 53 3.38 8.96 2.84
CA ALA A 53 3.45 8.92 1.37
C ALA A 53 2.78 7.65 0.82
N VAL A 54 2.97 6.53 1.50
CA VAL A 54 2.33 5.27 1.09
C VAL A 54 0.83 5.33 1.36
N ILE A 55 0.42 5.87 2.51
CA ILE A 55 -0.99 6.03 2.84
C ILE A 55 -1.69 6.92 1.80
N GLU A 56 -1.06 8.03 1.41
CA GLU A 56 -1.62 8.90 0.39
C GLU A 56 -1.78 8.18 -0.94
N ALA A 57 -0.81 7.36 -1.32
CA ALA A 57 -0.88 6.59 -2.55
C ALA A 57 -2.07 5.61 -2.51
N ILE A 58 -2.29 4.95 -1.38
CA ILE A 58 -3.40 4.02 -1.22
C ILE A 58 -4.74 4.79 -1.30
N LYS A 59 -4.81 5.97 -0.68
CA LYS A 59 -5.99 6.82 -0.77
C LYS A 59 -6.27 7.28 -2.19
N GLU A 60 -5.23 7.58 -2.95
CA GLU A 60 -5.38 7.95 -4.36
C GLU A 60 -5.95 6.81 -5.19
N ALA A 61 -5.72 5.57 -4.77
CA ALA A 61 -6.34 4.41 -5.41
C ALA A 61 -7.82 4.27 -5.05
N GLY A 62 -8.33 5.08 -4.12
CA GLY A 62 -9.74 5.08 -3.72
C GLY A 62 -10.04 4.38 -2.41
N TYR A 63 -9.03 4.14 -1.56
CA TYR A 63 -9.19 3.39 -0.32
C TYR A 63 -8.82 4.25 0.88
N ASP A 64 -9.84 4.79 1.56
CA ASP A 64 -9.64 5.71 2.69
C ASP A 64 -9.44 5.00 4.03
N ASP A 65 -9.74 3.72 4.09
CA ASP A 65 -9.70 2.94 5.32
C ASP A 65 -8.33 2.30 5.60
N VAL A 66 -7.30 2.77 4.94
CA VAL A 66 -5.94 2.25 5.11
C VAL A 66 -5.43 2.57 6.51
N ALA A 67 -4.86 1.56 7.17
CA ALA A 67 -4.27 1.69 8.49
C ALA A 67 -2.83 1.19 8.47
N ALA A 68 -1.92 1.95 9.06
CA ALA A 68 -0.54 1.53 9.18
C ALA A 68 -0.42 0.47 10.28
N LEU A 69 0.25 -0.65 9.98
CA LEU A 69 0.48 -1.72 10.93
C LEU A 69 1.89 -1.69 11.53
N SER A 70 2.84 -1.15 10.79
CA SER A 70 4.21 -1.02 11.30
C SER A 70 5.00 -0.01 10.52
#